data_3a73913e17475566f0a466f9eb6c6255
#
_entry.id   3a73913e17475566f0a466f9eb6c6255
#
_cell.length_a   1.000
_cell.length_b   1.000
_cell.length_c   1.000
_cell.angle_alpha   90.00
_cell.angle_beta   90.00
_cell.angle_gamma   90.00
#
_symmetry.space_group_name_H-M   'P 1'
#
loop_
_entity.id
_entity.type
_entity.pdbx_description
1 polymer ?
#
loop_
_entity_poly.entity_id
_entity_poly.type
_entity_poly.pdbx_seq_one_letter_code
_entity_poly.pdbx_strand_id
1 'polypeptide(L)'
;MRLVRVLPLALVLAACSAQERVPAAAADTSCFGNRVLSFQDLVAEVVIPAGEDCSSGSFQIVFTRAGDTLATLTETREGSVGFIGTADVDADGRGEFFVSTSGAAGDARGGLFAYTESTSGITRLVLAPLDSAQLVGYAGQDRFGFGGPDQLVRAFPRAAGDTAWFGYSHGEGKWNAIERPAWLR
;
A
#
# COMPACT_ATOMS: atom_id res chain seq x y z
N MET A 1 73.98 -18.30 -1.05
CA MET A 1 73.16 -17.16 -0.60
C MET A 1 71.77 -17.33 -1.12
N ARG A 2 70.79 -17.71 -0.26
CA ARG A 2 69.37 -17.79 -0.60
C ARG A 2 68.63 -16.58 -0.07
N LEU A 3 68.08 -15.75 -0.97
CA LEU A 3 67.26 -14.59 -0.61
C LEU A 3 65.84 -15.09 -0.22
N VAL A 4 65.46 -14.88 1.03
CA VAL A 4 64.09 -15.06 1.52
C VAL A 4 63.30 -13.80 1.20
N ARG A 5 62.33 -13.88 0.30
CA ARG A 5 61.34 -12.82 0.04
C ARG A 5 60.26 -12.90 1.08
N VAL A 6 60.16 -11.87 1.92
CA VAL A 6 59.04 -11.65 2.85
C VAL A 6 57.95 -10.94 2.10
N LEU A 7 56.78 -11.54 1.93
CA LEU A 7 55.58 -10.91 1.39
C LEU A 7 54.87 -10.17 2.53
N PRO A 8 54.49 -8.89 2.36
CA PRO A 8 53.66 -8.24 3.34
C PRO A 8 52.20 -8.70 3.23
N LEU A 9 51.65 -9.20 4.33
CA LEU A 9 50.24 -9.53 4.51
C LEU A 9 49.43 -8.24 4.67
N ALA A 10 48.71 -7.85 3.63
CA ALA A 10 47.77 -6.71 3.70
C ALA A 10 46.49 -7.11 4.44
N LEU A 11 46.29 -6.57 5.64
CA LEU A 11 45.11 -6.75 6.44
C LEU A 11 43.99 -5.86 5.85
N VAL A 12 43.03 -6.44 5.14
CA VAL A 12 41.84 -5.75 4.67
C VAL A 12 40.83 -5.68 5.84
N LEU A 13 40.73 -4.51 6.46
CA LEU A 13 39.69 -4.21 7.43
C LEU A 13 38.37 -4.00 6.66
N ALA A 14 37.50 -5.00 6.70
CA ALA A 14 36.11 -4.86 6.26
C ALA A 14 35.38 -3.97 7.26
N ALA A 15 35.15 -2.71 6.90
CA ALA A 15 34.27 -1.81 7.64
C ALA A 15 32.82 -2.30 7.41
N CYS A 16 32.28 -3.03 8.39
CA CYS A 16 30.83 -3.23 8.46
C CYS A 16 30.17 -1.86 8.71
N SER A 17 29.64 -1.23 7.67
CA SER A 17 28.72 -0.11 7.83
C SER A 17 27.46 -0.66 8.52
N ALA A 18 27.31 -0.38 9.81
CA ALA A 18 26.08 -0.57 10.53
C ALA A 18 25.03 0.32 9.85
N GLN A 19 24.10 -0.30 9.14
CA GLN A 19 22.95 0.37 8.57
C GLN A 19 22.10 0.86 9.76
N GLU A 20 22.10 2.17 9.98
CA GLU A 20 21.34 2.81 11.04
C GLU A 20 19.87 2.50 10.82
N ARG A 21 19.29 1.64 11.68
CA ARG A 21 17.86 1.36 11.66
C ARG A 21 17.16 2.65 12.06
N VAL A 22 16.51 3.30 11.10
CA VAL A 22 15.59 4.39 11.41
C VAL A 22 14.52 3.81 12.34
N PRO A 23 14.38 4.28 13.59
CA PRO A 23 13.35 3.78 14.48
C PRO A 23 11.99 4.06 13.84
N ALA A 24 11.11 3.05 13.82
CA ALA A 24 9.73 3.26 13.44
C ALA A 24 9.14 4.37 14.31
N ALA A 25 8.49 5.36 13.68
CA ALA A 25 7.82 6.43 14.43
C ALA A 25 6.82 5.79 15.40
N ALA A 26 6.69 6.35 16.61
CA ALA A 26 5.68 5.88 17.55
C ALA A 26 4.30 5.98 16.86
N ALA A 27 3.50 4.90 16.95
CA ALA A 27 2.20 4.84 16.31
C ALA A 27 1.16 5.66 17.08
N ASP A 28 0.32 6.42 16.38
CA ASP A 28 -0.89 7.00 16.95
C ASP A 28 -2.08 6.06 16.70
N THR A 29 -2.60 5.47 17.77
CA THR A 29 -3.75 4.57 17.71
C THR A 29 -5.09 5.30 17.82
N SER A 30 -5.10 6.61 18.01
CA SER A 30 -6.32 7.41 18.19
C SER A 30 -7.09 7.61 16.89
N CYS A 31 -6.39 7.75 15.74
CA CYS A 31 -7.01 7.95 14.44
C CYS A 31 -7.35 6.64 13.73
N PHE A 32 -6.51 5.63 13.94
CA PHE A 32 -6.56 4.39 13.20
C PHE A 32 -5.70 3.38 13.96
N GLY A 33 -6.34 2.40 14.58
CA GLY A 33 -5.57 1.33 15.23
C GLY A 33 -4.58 0.72 14.24
N ASN A 34 -3.37 0.42 14.71
CA ASN A 34 -2.40 -0.31 13.90
C ASN A 34 -3.05 -1.52 13.27
N ARG A 35 -2.96 -1.64 11.96
CA ARG A 35 -3.51 -2.77 11.24
C ARG A 35 -2.42 -3.54 10.57
N VAL A 36 -2.43 -4.83 10.85
CA VAL A 36 -1.48 -5.78 10.28
C VAL A 36 -2.21 -6.61 9.25
N LEU A 37 -1.63 -6.69 8.06
CA LEU A 37 -2.06 -7.54 6.96
C LEU A 37 -1.01 -8.62 6.75
N SER A 38 -1.43 -9.79 6.29
CA SER A 38 -0.51 -10.83 5.89
C SER A 38 -0.98 -11.53 4.63
N PHE A 39 -0.05 -11.82 3.74
CA PHE A 39 -0.24 -12.70 2.62
C PHE A 39 0.94 -13.68 2.59
N GLN A 40 0.65 -14.96 2.76
CA GLN A 40 1.68 -15.98 3.00
C GLN A 40 2.61 -15.60 4.17
N ASP A 41 3.91 -15.45 3.93
CA ASP A 41 4.93 -15.09 4.92
C ASP A 41 5.26 -13.58 4.95
N LEU A 42 4.70 -12.81 4.02
CA LEU A 42 4.86 -11.36 3.98
C LEU A 42 3.83 -10.68 4.87
N VAL A 43 4.30 -9.86 5.78
CA VAL A 43 3.46 -9.09 6.71
C VAL A 43 3.65 -7.60 6.41
N ALA A 44 2.55 -6.86 6.36
CA ALA A 44 2.53 -5.41 6.24
C ALA A 44 1.82 -4.77 7.42
N GLU A 45 2.46 -3.83 8.09
CA GLU A 45 1.88 -3.03 9.16
C GLU A 45 1.67 -1.60 8.68
N VAL A 46 0.42 -1.11 8.76
CA VAL A 46 0.07 0.28 8.43
C VAL A 46 0.00 1.08 9.71
N VAL A 47 0.82 2.14 9.76
CA VAL A 47 1.03 2.97 10.96
C VAL A 47 0.79 4.43 10.61
N ILE A 48 0.03 5.15 11.43
CA ILE A 48 -0.02 6.61 11.40
C ILE A 48 0.97 7.13 12.44
N PRO A 49 1.92 8.00 12.06
CA PRO A 49 2.86 8.58 13.00
C PRO A 49 2.15 9.35 14.13
N ALA A 50 2.70 9.25 15.35
CA ALA A 50 2.13 9.94 16.50
C ALA A 50 2.13 11.47 16.31
N GLY A 51 1.01 12.10 16.68
CA GLY A 51 0.82 13.55 16.57
C GLY A 51 0.37 14.04 15.20
N GLU A 52 0.15 13.13 14.24
CA GLU A 52 -0.47 13.50 12.97
C GLU A 52 -1.99 13.68 13.09
N ASP A 53 -2.53 14.58 12.27
CA ASP A 53 -3.98 14.79 12.19
C ASP A 53 -4.66 13.58 11.52
N CYS A 54 -5.82 13.16 12.04
CA CYS A 54 -6.55 12.02 11.49
C CYS A 54 -7.06 12.27 10.07
N SER A 55 -7.28 13.52 9.68
CA SER A 55 -7.85 13.90 8.38
C SER A 55 -6.81 14.25 7.32
N SER A 56 -5.54 14.37 7.70
CA SER A 56 -4.44 14.69 6.78
C SER A 56 -3.09 14.31 7.39
N GLY A 57 -2.04 14.29 6.61
CA GLY A 57 -0.68 14.00 7.08
C GLY A 57 -0.04 12.86 6.30
N SER A 58 0.55 11.90 7.00
CA SER A 58 1.18 10.73 6.40
C SER A 58 0.66 9.41 6.96
N PHE A 59 1.03 8.31 6.34
CA PHE A 59 1.06 6.99 6.94
C PHE A 59 2.34 6.26 6.51
N GLN A 60 2.74 5.31 7.31
CA GLN A 60 3.82 4.40 6.96
C GLN A 60 3.24 3.00 6.73
N ILE A 61 3.83 2.27 5.79
CA ILE A 61 3.62 0.84 5.65
C ILE A 61 4.96 0.14 5.79
N VAL A 62 5.05 -0.76 6.77
CA VAL A 62 6.25 -1.52 7.11
C VAL A 62 6.06 -2.95 6.67
N PHE A 63 6.89 -3.42 5.76
CA PHE A 63 6.86 -4.79 5.28
C PHE A 63 7.92 -5.61 5.99
N THR A 64 7.51 -6.76 6.52
CA THR A 64 8.41 -7.69 7.22
C THR A 64 8.21 -9.12 6.74
N ARG A 65 9.29 -9.94 6.81
CA ARG A 65 9.26 -11.37 6.56
C ARG A 65 10.14 -12.06 7.59
N ALA A 66 9.61 -13.07 8.27
CA ALA A 66 10.30 -13.79 9.34
C ALA A 66 10.89 -12.87 10.44
N GLY A 67 10.29 -11.69 10.65
CA GLY A 67 10.75 -10.68 11.62
C GLY A 67 11.75 -9.66 11.07
N ASP A 68 12.28 -9.85 9.87
CA ASP A 68 13.18 -8.90 9.23
C ASP A 68 12.39 -7.84 8.44
N THR A 69 12.75 -6.56 8.59
CA THR A 69 12.16 -5.47 7.80
C THR A 69 12.72 -5.47 6.39
N LEU A 70 11.83 -5.65 5.41
CA LEU A 70 12.16 -5.62 3.98
C LEU A 70 12.07 -4.20 3.42
N ALA A 71 11.05 -3.44 3.84
CA ALA A 71 10.84 -2.07 3.39
C ALA A 71 9.99 -1.28 4.40
N THR A 72 10.23 0.03 4.45
CA THR A 72 9.35 1.00 5.10
C THR A 72 9.07 2.10 4.09
N LEU A 73 7.81 2.28 3.72
CA LEU A 73 7.37 3.28 2.77
C LEU A 73 6.51 4.30 3.50
N THR A 74 6.69 5.58 3.17
CA THR A 74 5.89 6.67 3.74
C THR A 74 5.13 7.35 2.62
N GLU A 75 3.83 7.54 2.82
CA GLU A 75 2.95 8.19 1.86
C GLU A 75 2.27 9.40 2.50
N THR A 76 2.16 10.47 1.73
CA THR A 76 1.32 11.61 2.13
C THR A 76 -0.15 11.28 1.82
N ARG A 77 -1.04 11.63 2.73
CA ARG A 77 -2.48 11.40 2.59
C ARG A 77 -3.28 12.67 2.77
N GLU A 78 -4.34 12.78 1.99
CA GLU A 78 -5.47 13.65 2.26
C GLU A 78 -6.62 12.76 2.73
N GLY A 79 -7.21 13.08 3.87
CA GLY A 79 -8.25 12.26 4.49
C GLY A 79 -7.73 11.16 5.41
N SER A 80 -8.67 10.48 6.05
CA SER A 80 -8.40 9.41 7.00
C SER A 80 -8.10 8.10 6.28
N VAL A 81 -7.25 7.26 6.85
CA VAL A 81 -7.09 5.88 6.37
C VAL A 81 -8.42 5.15 6.58
N GLY A 82 -8.97 4.63 5.50
CA GLY A 82 -10.26 3.94 5.49
C GLY A 82 -10.13 2.42 5.40
N PHE A 83 -10.06 1.90 4.18
CA PHE A 83 -9.89 0.47 3.91
C PHE A 83 -8.42 0.10 3.85
N ILE A 84 -8.07 -1.03 4.45
CA ILE A 84 -6.83 -1.73 4.19
C ILE A 84 -7.13 -3.20 3.89
N GLY A 85 -6.36 -3.80 2.99
CA GLY A 85 -6.57 -5.18 2.60
C GLY A 85 -5.43 -5.74 1.77
N THR A 86 -5.44 -7.05 1.59
CA THR A 86 -4.52 -7.76 0.71
C THR A 86 -5.25 -8.81 -0.09
N ALA A 87 -4.88 -8.98 -1.35
CA ALA A 87 -5.40 -9.99 -2.26
C ALA A 87 -4.38 -10.20 -3.39
N ASP A 88 -4.40 -11.36 -4.02
CA ASP A 88 -3.64 -11.66 -5.24
C ASP A 88 -4.53 -11.27 -6.45
N VAL A 89 -4.50 -9.97 -6.82
CA VAL A 89 -5.41 -9.43 -7.85
C VAL A 89 -4.93 -9.69 -9.29
N ASP A 90 -3.68 -10.12 -9.46
CA ASP A 90 -3.13 -10.46 -10.77
C ASP A 90 -2.90 -11.97 -10.97
N ALA A 91 -3.19 -12.77 -9.94
CA ALA A 91 -3.06 -14.22 -9.92
C ALA A 91 -1.61 -14.70 -10.19
N ASP A 92 -0.61 -13.92 -9.74
CA ASP A 92 0.80 -14.28 -9.85
C ASP A 92 1.30 -15.11 -8.64
N GLY A 93 0.42 -15.32 -7.64
CA GLY A 93 0.71 -16.04 -6.40
C GLY A 93 1.33 -15.19 -5.32
N ARG A 94 1.45 -13.87 -5.51
CA ARG A 94 1.89 -12.89 -4.52
C ARG A 94 0.71 -12.01 -4.11
N GLY A 95 0.77 -11.47 -2.91
CA GLY A 95 -0.30 -10.58 -2.46
C GLY A 95 0.03 -9.13 -2.78
N GLU A 96 -0.95 -8.42 -3.34
CA GLU A 96 -0.96 -6.97 -3.34
C GLU A 96 -1.54 -6.47 -2.04
N PHE A 97 -0.97 -5.37 -1.55
CA PHE A 97 -1.37 -4.70 -0.32
C PHE A 97 -1.97 -3.33 -0.67
N PHE A 98 -3.14 -3.06 -0.13
CA PHE A 98 -3.92 -1.87 -0.46
C PHE A 98 -4.20 -1.05 0.80
N VAL A 99 -4.00 0.26 0.69
CA VAL A 99 -4.38 1.25 1.71
C VAL A 99 -5.21 2.32 1.01
N SER A 100 -6.44 2.54 1.46
CA SER A 100 -7.24 3.65 0.95
C SER A 100 -7.30 4.78 1.95
N THR A 101 -7.47 6.00 1.44
CA THR A 101 -7.83 7.17 2.23
C THR A 101 -9.18 7.69 1.78
N SER A 102 -10.02 8.05 2.75
CA SER A 102 -11.23 8.80 2.47
C SER A 102 -10.85 10.27 2.35
N GLY A 103 -11.33 10.96 1.32
CA GLY A 103 -11.06 12.38 1.22
C GLY A 103 -11.56 13.19 2.41
N ALA A 104 -10.93 14.34 2.69
CA ALA A 104 -11.44 15.33 3.62
C ALA A 104 -12.76 15.91 3.09
N ALA A 105 -13.56 16.55 3.95
CA ALA A 105 -14.95 16.92 3.66
C ALA A 105 -15.17 17.66 2.32
N GLY A 106 -16.22 17.28 1.61
CA GLY A 106 -16.81 18.03 0.51
C GLY A 106 -16.73 17.34 -0.85
N ASP A 107 -15.65 17.46 -1.56
CA ASP A 107 -15.41 16.86 -2.88
C ASP A 107 -14.19 15.93 -2.91
N ALA A 108 -13.76 15.54 -1.74
CA ALA A 108 -12.51 14.87 -1.51
C ALA A 108 -12.45 13.49 -2.18
N ARG A 109 -11.58 13.39 -3.12
CA ARG A 109 -11.27 12.14 -3.82
C ARG A 109 -10.55 11.19 -2.88
N GLY A 110 -11.11 10.01 -2.69
CA GLY A 110 -10.40 8.95 -1.97
C GLY A 110 -9.11 8.57 -2.70
N GLY A 111 -8.02 8.45 -1.95
CA GLY A 111 -6.75 7.91 -2.43
C GLY A 111 -6.74 6.38 -2.34
N LEU A 112 -6.02 5.73 -3.25
CA LEU A 112 -5.70 4.31 -3.16
C LEU A 112 -4.22 4.12 -3.43
N PHE A 113 -3.56 3.54 -2.45
CA PHE A 113 -2.16 3.16 -2.49
C PHE A 113 -2.09 1.63 -2.59
N ALA A 114 -1.32 1.14 -3.53
CA ALA A 114 -1.16 -0.28 -3.75
C ALA A 114 0.33 -0.64 -3.82
N TYR A 115 0.69 -1.81 -3.31
CA TYR A 115 2.05 -2.29 -3.24
C TYR A 115 2.09 -3.77 -3.59
N THR A 116 3.13 -4.19 -4.25
CA THR A 116 3.40 -5.59 -4.57
C THR A 116 4.85 -5.94 -4.31
N GLU A 117 5.14 -7.21 -4.09
CA GLU A 117 6.49 -7.72 -4.04
C GLU A 117 6.96 -8.07 -5.45
N SER A 118 8.12 -7.54 -5.82
CA SER A 118 8.82 -7.87 -7.07
C SER A 118 10.18 -8.49 -6.78
N THR A 119 10.88 -8.91 -7.82
CA THR A 119 12.26 -9.40 -7.70
C THR A 119 13.25 -8.34 -7.19
N SER A 120 12.89 -7.06 -7.27
CA SER A 120 13.69 -5.93 -6.77
C SER A 120 13.28 -5.49 -5.34
N GLY A 121 12.33 -6.15 -4.71
CA GLY A 121 11.77 -5.83 -3.39
C GLY A 121 10.33 -5.33 -3.47
N ILE A 122 9.89 -4.65 -2.40
CA ILE A 122 8.55 -4.06 -2.35
C ILE A 122 8.50 -2.83 -3.23
N THR A 123 7.53 -2.77 -4.13
CA THR A 123 7.32 -1.66 -5.07
C THR A 123 5.89 -1.16 -5.02
N ARG A 124 5.70 0.13 -5.36
CA ARG A 124 4.37 0.69 -5.51
C ARG A 124 3.73 0.18 -6.81
N LEU A 125 2.52 -0.35 -6.71
CA LEU A 125 1.70 -0.70 -7.86
C LEU A 125 0.87 0.52 -8.28
N VAL A 126 1.03 0.94 -9.53
CA VAL A 126 0.28 2.07 -10.08
C VAL A 126 -0.98 1.53 -10.76
N LEU A 127 -2.14 1.83 -10.17
CA LEU A 127 -3.42 1.51 -10.77
C LEU A 127 -3.83 2.62 -11.74
N ALA A 128 -4.37 2.24 -12.90
CA ALA A 128 -4.90 3.20 -13.86
C ALA A 128 -6.02 4.04 -13.20
N PRO A 129 -6.09 5.35 -13.49
CA PRO A 129 -7.22 6.16 -13.02
C PRO A 129 -8.52 5.76 -13.74
N LEU A 130 -9.67 6.10 -13.14
CA LEU A 130 -10.93 6.10 -13.85
C LEU A 130 -10.90 7.16 -14.97
N ASP A 131 -11.48 6.83 -16.11
CA ASP A 131 -11.61 7.77 -17.22
C ASP A 131 -12.75 8.79 -16.99
N SER A 132 -12.84 9.79 -17.88
CA SER A 132 -13.83 10.85 -17.75
C SER A 132 -15.27 10.37 -17.88
N ALA A 133 -15.53 9.32 -18.68
CA ALA A 133 -16.86 8.73 -18.83
C ALA A 133 -17.28 7.96 -17.55
N GLN A 134 -16.34 7.27 -16.93
CA GLN A 134 -16.54 6.57 -15.66
C GLN A 134 -16.79 7.56 -14.49
N LEU A 135 -16.22 8.76 -14.56
CA LEU A 135 -16.36 9.81 -13.54
C LEU A 135 -17.60 10.70 -13.72
N VAL A 136 -18.50 10.42 -14.69
CA VAL A 136 -19.73 11.20 -14.86
C VAL A 136 -20.58 11.12 -13.59
N GLY A 137 -20.90 12.30 -13.03
CA GLY A 137 -21.67 12.44 -11.80
C GLY A 137 -20.91 12.11 -10.52
N TYR A 138 -19.60 11.94 -10.58
CA TYR A 138 -18.74 11.69 -9.40
C TYR A 138 -18.92 12.79 -8.35
N ALA A 139 -19.21 12.37 -7.11
CA ALA A 139 -19.44 13.28 -5.97
C ALA A 139 -18.44 13.04 -4.82
N GLY A 140 -17.32 12.39 -5.06
CA GLY A 140 -16.37 12.01 -4.01
C GLY A 140 -16.83 10.79 -3.21
N GLN A 141 -16.30 10.64 -1.99
CA GLN A 141 -16.64 9.58 -1.04
C GLN A 141 -16.37 8.17 -1.57
N ASP A 142 -15.21 8.00 -2.21
CA ASP A 142 -14.77 6.69 -2.67
C ASP A 142 -14.74 5.65 -1.54
N ARG A 143 -15.19 4.46 -1.86
CA ARG A 143 -15.08 3.27 -1.02
C ARG A 143 -14.33 2.21 -1.78
N PHE A 144 -13.42 1.54 -1.12
CA PHE A 144 -12.65 0.45 -1.68
C PHE A 144 -12.90 -0.84 -0.89
N GLY A 145 -12.75 -1.97 -1.55
CA GLY A 145 -12.91 -3.30 -0.97
C GLY A 145 -12.63 -4.38 -2.00
N PHE A 146 -12.91 -5.63 -1.65
CA PHE A 146 -12.75 -6.75 -2.58
C PHE A 146 -14.10 -7.30 -3.00
N GLY A 147 -14.26 -7.58 -4.29
CA GLY A 147 -15.43 -8.22 -4.90
C GLY A 147 -15.36 -9.75 -4.93
N GLY A 148 -14.22 -10.29 -4.52
CA GLY A 148 -13.83 -11.68 -4.51
C GLY A 148 -12.38 -11.78 -4.03
N PRO A 149 -11.77 -12.96 -4.05
CA PRO A 149 -10.40 -13.14 -3.57
C PRO A 149 -9.36 -12.38 -4.40
N ASP A 150 -9.68 -12.05 -5.63
CA ASP A 150 -8.81 -11.48 -6.65
C ASP A 150 -9.36 -10.20 -7.31
N GLN A 151 -10.49 -9.67 -6.81
CA GLN A 151 -11.13 -8.51 -7.42
C GLN A 151 -11.14 -7.30 -6.50
N LEU A 152 -10.31 -6.30 -6.80
CA LEU A 152 -10.39 -4.99 -6.16
C LEU A 152 -11.60 -4.22 -6.70
N VAL A 153 -12.40 -3.65 -5.80
CA VAL A 153 -13.61 -2.90 -6.11
C VAL A 153 -13.48 -1.47 -5.61
N ARG A 154 -13.93 -0.53 -6.45
CA ARG A 154 -14.10 0.88 -6.11
C ARG A 154 -15.58 1.25 -6.29
N ALA A 155 -16.14 1.96 -5.33
CA ALA A 155 -17.48 2.48 -5.41
C ALA A 155 -17.55 3.94 -4.95
N PHE A 156 -18.45 4.72 -5.53
CA PHE A 156 -18.70 6.10 -5.11
C PHE A 156 -20.13 6.52 -5.45
N PRO A 157 -20.74 7.42 -4.64
CA PRO A 157 -22.04 8.00 -4.95
C PRO A 157 -21.94 8.93 -6.16
N ARG A 158 -23.01 8.97 -6.97
CA ARG A 158 -23.17 9.93 -8.05
C ARG A 158 -24.17 11.03 -7.65
N ALA A 159 -24.05 12.18 -8.28
CA ALA A 159 -24.96 13.30 -8.09
C ALA A 159 -26.43 12.94 -8.39
N ALA A 160 -26.69 11.93 -9.22
CA ALA A 160 -28.01 11.40 -9.52
C ALA A 160 -28.63 10.57 -8.38
N GLY A 161 -27.89 10.33 -7.29
CA GLY A 161 -28.35 9.58 -6.12
C GLY A 161 -28.12 8.07 -6.19
N ASP A 162 -27.55 7.55 -7.27
CA ASP A 162 -27.11 6.16 -7.39
C ASP A 162 -25.65 5.99 -6.95
N THR A 163 -25.16 4.75 -6.92
CA THR A 163 -23.75 4.43 -6.65
C THR A 163 -23.14 3.75 -7.87
N ALA A 164 -22.02 4.27 -8.34
CA ALA A 164 -21.21 3.62 -9.35
C ALA A 164 -20.33 2.54 -8.71
N TRP A 165 -20.13 1.45 -9.44
CA TRP A 165 -19.33 0.29 -9.02
C TRP A 165 -18.35 -0.07 -10.13
N PHE A 166 -17.08 -0.23 -9.77
CA PHE A 166 -16.01 -0.60 -10.69
C PHE A 166 -15.16 -1.70 -10.10
N GLY A 167 -14.88 -2.73 -10.89
CA GLY A 167 -13.89 -3.78 -10.59
C GLY A 167 -12.60 -3.50 -11.36
N TYR A 168 -11.46 -3.63 -10.72
CA TYR A 168 -10.16 -3.53 -11.38
C TYR A 168 -9.81 -4.85 -12.06
N SER A 169 -9.52 -4.81 -13.34
CA SER A 169 -8.99 -5.92 -14.11
C SER A 169 -7.49 -5.71 -14.31
N HIS A 170 -6.68 -6.47 -13.58
CA HIS A 170 -5.22 -6.37 -13.67
C HIS A 170 -4.72 -6.73 -15.07
N GLY A 171 -5.23 -7.79 -15.69
CA GLY A 171 -4.84 -8.21 -17.05
C GLY A 171 -5.14 -7.17 -18.13
N GLU A 172 -6.12 -6.29 -17.90
CA GLU A 172 -6.45 -5.17 -18.81
C GLU A 172 -5.86 -3.84 -18.32
N GLY A 173 -5.36 -3.79 -17.09
CA GLY A 173 -4.81 -2.59 -16.46
C GLY A 173 -5.83 -1.46 -16.27
N LYS A 174 -7.12 -1.78 -16.11
CA LYS A 174 -8.20 -0.77 -16.06
C LYS A 174 -9.35 -1.15 -15.14
N TRP A 175 -10.17 -0.15 -14.82
CA TRP A 175 -11.44 -0.30 -14.12
C TRP A 175 -12.56 -0.60 -15.12
N ASN A 176 -13.37 -1.59 -14.82
CA ASN A 176 -14.55 -1.94 -15.58
C ASN A 176 -15.79 -1.71 -14.71
N ALA A 177 -16.87 -1.20 -15.30
CA ALA A 177 -18.15 -1.09 -14.59
C ALA A 177 -18.65 -2.49 -14.24
N ILE A 178 -19.11 -2.67 -13.01
CA ILE A 178 -19.66 -3.94 -12.51
C ILE A 178 -20.99 -3.69 -11.81
N GLU A 179 -21.78 -4.73 -11.62
CA GLU A 179 -22.93 -4.70 -10.72
C GLU A 179 -22.44 -4.64 -9.26
N ARG A 180 -23.32 -4.15 -8.39
CA ARG A 180 -23.04 -4.15 -6.95
C ARG A 180 -22.73 -5.57 -6.47
N PRO A 181 -21.58 -5.83 -5.87
CA PRO A 181 -21.27 -7.13 -5.33
C PRO A 181 -22.29 -7.56 -4.26
N ALA A 182 -22.81 -8.79 -4.36
CA ALA A 182 -23.90 -9.27 -3.51
C ALA A 182 -23.58 -9.29 -2.00
N TRP A 183 -22.30 -9.37 -1.64
CA TRP A 183 -21.83 -9.40 -0.24
C TRP A 183 -21.65 -7.98 0.37
N LEU A 184 -21.59 -6.92 -0.43
CA LEU A 184 -21.63 -5.54 0.03
C LEU A 184 -23.10 -5.11 0.31
N ARG A 185 -23.66 -5.67 1.38
CA ARG A 185 -25.00 -5.27 1.89
C ARG A 185 -24.87 -4.11 2.87
#